data_61f3477398f6ffcf3b36ae393f29c269
#
_entry.id   61f3477398f6ffcf3b36ae393f29c269
#
_cell.length_a   1.000
_cell.length_b   1.000
_cell.length_c   1.000
_cell.angle_alpha   90.00
_cell.angle_beta   90.00
_cell.angle_gamma   90.00
#
_symmetry.space_group_name_H-M   'P 1'
#
loop_
_entity.id
_entity.type
_entity.pdbx_description
1 polymer ?
#
loop_
_entity_poly.entity_id
_entity_poly.type
_entity_poly.pdbx_seq_one_letter_code
_entity_poly.pdbx_strand_id
1 'polypeptide(L)'
;MTNQSIANQDIAKQSVTNNSRIKLHRSIDTLWNFMSMGHKVTPSDCIFVLCSNDTRVAEYAAELYHQGVAPYIVFSGGVGRFTEGSFERSEAETFAAIARDAGVPDSDIIIEKHATNTGENVRFTHKLLIERGLSPKRLTLVQKPFMEKRTYATFSKQWPEESVEITVTSQWQNWDDYFNEELPLDMVLGALIADYERIKFYPAQGFQIEMPIPDDVDHAYQALKQLGFE
;
A
#
# COMPACT_ATOMS: atom_id res chain seq x y z
N MET A 1 -9.78 -37.24 39.44
CA MET A 1 -8.93 -36.13 38.95
C MET A 1 -9.16 -34.95 39.87
N THR A 2 -8.13 -34.44 40.52
CA THR A 2 -8.28 -33.41 41.55
C THR A 2 -8.47 -32.03 40.89
N ASN A 3 -9.24 -31.14 41.52
CA ASN A 3 -9.48 -29.75 41.05
C ASN A 3 -8.19 -28.99 40.68
N GLN A 4 -7.07 -29.36 41.28
CA GLN A 4 -5.74 -28.80 41.02
C GLN A 4 -5.17 -29.19 39.64
N SER A 5 -5.53 -30.37 39.12
CA SER A 5 -5.12 -30.85 37.79
C SER A 5 -5.86 -30.11 36.66
N ILE A 6 -7.13 -29.77 36.88
CA ILE A 6 -7.94 -29.01 35.92
C ILE A 6 -7.47 -27.55 35.87
N ALA A 7 -7.26 -26.92 37.03
CA ALA A 7 -6.73 -25.55 37.09
C ALA A 7 -5.35 -25.40 36.41
N ASN A 8 -4.44 -26.37 36.57
CA ASN A 8 -3.15 -26.36 35.93
C ASN A 8 -3.23 -26.53 34.38
N GLN A 9 -4.20 -27.33 33.89
CA GLN A 9 -4.47 -27.47 32.45
C GLN A 9 -5.06 -26.21 31.86
N ASP A 10 -5.92 -25.50 32.56
CA ASP A 10 -6.49 -24.23 32.07
C ASP A 10 -5.47 -23.10 32.07
N ILE A 11 -4.60 -23.01 33.07
CA ILE A 11 -3.49 -22.07 33.11
C ILE A 11 -2.50 -22.36 31.94
N ALA A 12 -2.18 -23.63 31.69
CA ALA A 12 -1.32 -24.02 30.58
C ALA A 12 -1.95 -23.67 29.22
N LYS A 13 -3.24 -23.92 29.03
CA LYS A 13 -3.97 -23.55 27.80
C LYS A 13 -4.02 -22.04 27.61
N GLN A 14 -4.29 -21.25 28.63
CA GLN A 14 -4.28 -19.80 28.58
C GLN A 14 -2.90 -19.24 28.26
N SER A 15 -1.83 -19.80 28.82
CA SER A 15 -0.45 -19.38 28.53
C SER A 15 -0.03 -19.70 27.09
N VAL A 16 -0.42 -20.85 26.54
CA VAL A 16 -0.17 -21.22 25.15
C VAL A 16 -0.94 -20.29 24.20
N THR A 17 -2.19 -20.00 24.51
CA THR A 17 -3.03 -19.07 23.71
C THR A 17 -2.45 -17.66 23.74
N ASN A 18 -1.99 -17.19 24.90
CA ASN A 18 -1.38 -15.87 25.03
C ASN A 18 -0.03 -15.77 24.29
N ASN A 19 0.79 -16.81 24.36
CA ASN A 19 2.07 -16.88 23.64
C ASN A 19 1.87 -16.91 22.12
N SER A 20 0.82 -17.59 21.64
CA SER A 20 0.46 -17.61 20.22
C SER A 20 -0.03 -16.25 19.72
N ARG A 21 -0.81 -15.52 20.52
CA ARG A 21 -1.25 -14.15 20.20
C ARG A 21 -0.07 -13.19 20.14
N ILE A 22 0.86 -13.24 21.10
CA ILE A 22 2.06 -12.41 21.11
C ILE A 22 2.92 -12.69 19.87
N LYS A 23 3.07 -13.97 19.50
CA LYS A 23 3.83 -14.34 18.30
C LYS A 23 3.17 -13.82 17.03
N LEU A 24 1.85 -13.95 16.90
CA LEU A 24 1.07 -13.43 15.78
C LEU A 24 1.27 -11.91 15.65
N HIS A 25 1.03 -11.16 16.73
CA HIS A 25 1.16 -9.71 16.76
C HIS A 25 2.57 -9.24 16.33
N ARG A 26 3.62 -9.86 16.89
CA ARG A 26 5.01 -9.55 16.49
C ARG A 26 5.29 -9.84 15.03
N SER A 27 4.75 -10.94 14.49
CA SER A 27 4.94 -11.26 13.08
C SER A 27 4.25 -10.26 12.16
N ILE A 28 3.06 -9.79 12.54
CA ILE A 28 2.36 -8.72 11.81
C ILE A 28 3.17 -7.43 11.87
N ASP A 29 3.60 -7.00 13.07
CA ASP A 29 4.41 -5.78 13.25
C ASP A 29 5.68 -5.83 12.40
N THR A 30 6.40 -6.95 12.43
CA THR A 30 7.65 -7.10 11.67
C THR A 30 7.41 -6.96 10.18
N LEU A 31 6.40 -7.66 9.64
CA LEU A 31 6.11 -7.63 8.21
C LEU A 31 5.54 -6.27 7.79
N TRP A 32 4.65 -5.68 8.57
CA TRP A 32 4.07 -4.36 8.31
C TRP A 32 5.14 -3.26 8.28
N ASN A 33 5.99 -3.22 9.31
CA ASN A 33 7.08 -2.24 9.39
C ASN A 33 8.10 -2.41 8.26
N PHE A 34 8.36 -3.65 7.83
CA PHE A 34 9.18 -3.88 6.65
C PHE A 34 8.55 -3.32 5.38
N MET A 35 7.24 -3.43 5.20
CA MET A 35 6.54 -2.94 4.02
C MET A 35 6.41 -1.41 4.00
N SER A 36 6.52 -0.75 5.13
CA SER A 36 6.59 0.72 5.23
C SER A 36 7.95 1.24 4.76
N MET A 37 7.96 2.38 4.08
CA MET A 37 9.18 3.08 3.67
C MET A 37 9.66 4.09 4.72
N GLY A 38 8.76 4.59 5.57
CA GLY A 38 9.08 5.60 6.57
C GLY A 38 9.61 6.91 5.99
N HIS A 39 9.29 7.23 4.75
CA HIS A 39 9.74 8.45 4.12
C HIS A 39 9.03 9.67 4.71
N LYS A 40 9.79 10.74 4.92
CA LYS A 40 9.22 12.03 5.31
C LYS A 40 8.69 12.74 4.06
N VAL A 41 7.42 13.12 4.08
CA VAL A 41 6.82 13.92 3.01
C VAL A 41 7.50 15.29 2.94
N THR A 42 7.88 15.68 1.73
CA THR A 42 8.50 16.98 1.42
C THR A 42 7.82 17.57 0.19
N PRO A 43 7.92 18.89 -0.05
CA PRO A 43 7.36 19.50 -1.24
C PRO A 43 7.84 18.82 -2.53
N SER A 44 6.91 18.49 -3.39
CA SER A 44 7.13 17.78 -4.65
C SER A 44 6.46 18.50 -5.83
N ASP A 45 6.72 18.03 -7.05
CA ASP A 45 6.14 18.61 -8.25
C ASP A 45 4.76 17.98 -8.56
N CYS A 46 4.52 16.77 -8.02
CA CYS A 46 3.30 16.01 -8.27
C CYS A 46 3.00 15.06 -7.10
N ILE A 47 1.73 14.97 -6.68
CA ILE A 47 1.21 13.84 -5.91
C ILE A 47 0.72 12.79 -6.91
N PHE A 48 1.30 11.60 -6.88
CA PHE A 48 0.91 10.48 -7.74
C PHE A 48 0.27 9.37 -6.93
N VAL A 49 -1.02 9.16 -7.12
CA VAL A 49 -1.82 8.15 -6.42
C VAL A 49 -1.98 6.92 -7.30
N LEU A 50 -1.47 5.80 -6.84
CA LEU A 50 -1.72 4.50 -7.45
C LEU A 50 -3.02 3.98 -6.82
N CYS A 51 -4.12 4.09 -7.55
CA CYS A 51 -5.46 3.80 -7.05
C CYS A 51 -5.65 2.31 -6.68
N SER A 52 -6.67 2.04 -5.89
CA SER A 52 -6.98 0.71 -5.38
C SER A 52 -8.44 0.64 -4.90
N ASN A 53 -8.81 -0.46 -4.25
CA ASN A 53 -10.11 -0.62 -3.60
C ASN A 53 -10.30 0.19 -2.31
N ASP A 54 -9.24 0.79 -1.74
CA ASP A 54 -9.32 1.60 -0.52
C ASP A 54 -9.42 3.10 -0.88
N THR A 55 -10.63 3.63 -0.84
CA THR A 55 -10.93 5.02 -1.20
C THR A 55 -10.37 6.05 -0.24
N ARG A 56 -10.03 5.67 1.01
CA ARG A 56 -9.42 6.56 2.01
C ARG A 56 -8.06 7.11 1.55
N VAL A 57 -7.39 6.40 0.63
CA VAL A 57 -6.16 6.86 -0.01
C VAL A 57 -6.39 8.13 -0.83
N ALA A 58 -7.59 8.31 -1.42
CA ALA A 58 -7.94 9.53 -2.15
C ALA A 58 -8.15 10.73 -1.21
N GLU A 59 -8.76 10.50 -0.04
CA GLU A 59 -8.93 11.52 1.01
C GLU A 59 -7.58 12.01 1.50
N TYR A 60 -6.67 11.09 1.80
CA TYR A 60 -5.31 11.43 2.22
C TYR A 60 -4.52 12.20 1.14
N ALA A 61 -4.68 11.84 -0.12
CA ALA A 61 -4.05 12.58 -1.22
C ALA A 61 -4.59 14.03 -1.31
N ALA A 62 -5.89 14.23 -1.08
CA ALA A 62 -6.48 15.56 -1.01
C ALA A 62 -5.95 16.37 0.19
N GLU A 63 -5.78 15.73 1.35
CA GLU A 63 -5.14 16.37 2.52
C GLU A 63 -3.72 16.84 2.21
N LEU A 64 -2.90 16.01 1.57
CA LEU A 64 -1.55 16.37 1.15
C LEU A 64 -1.54 17.55 0.17
N TYR A 65 -2.49 17.58 -0.76
CA TYR A 65 -2.67 18.70 -1.69
C TYR A 65 -2.97 20.00 -0.92
N HIS A 66 -3.92 19.99 0.02
CA HIS A 66 -4.26 21.16 0.84
C HIS A 66 -3.13 21.60 1.76
N GLN A 67 -2.24 20.70 2.15
CA GLN A 67 -0.99 21.02 2.85
C GLN A 67 0.06 21.68 1.94
N GLY A 68 -0.18 21.78 0.63
CA GLY A 68 0.72 22.36 -0.33
C GLY A 68 1.90 21.47 -0.70
N VAL A 69 1.75 20.13 -0.56
CA VAL A 69 2.81 19.18 -0.92
C VAL A 69 3.14 19.23 -2.41
N ALA A 70 2.13 19.39 -3.28
CA ALA A 70 2.33 19.54 -4.71
C ALA A 70 1.19 20.36 -5.36
N PRO A 71 1.41 20.97 -6.54
CA PRO A 71 0.42 21.79 -7.22
C PRO A 71 -0.70 20.99 -7.91
N TYR A 72 -0.52 19.67 -8.13
CA TYR A 72 -1.55 18.83 -8.76
C TYR A 72 -1.44 17.38 -8.29
N ILE A 73 -2.54 16.64 -8.49
CA ILE A 73 -2.65 15.21 -8.17
C ILE A 73 -2.87 14.43 -9.47
N VAL A 74 -2.17 13.31 -9.63
CA VAL A 74 -2.47 12.29 -10.64
C VAL A 74 -3.07 11.09 -9.97
N PHE A 75 -4.27 10.70 -10.37
CA PHE A 75 -4.91 9.43 -10.02
C PHE A 75 -4.74 8.46 -11.18
N SER A 76 -4.16 7.28 -10.91
CA SER A 76 -3.98 6.24 -11.92
C SER A 76 -4.55 4.91 -11.45
N GLY A 77 -5.43 4.34 -12.26
CA GLY A 77 -6.08 3.05 -12.04
C GLY A 77 -7.35 2.90 -12.88
N GLY A 78 -7.40 1.84 -13.64
CA GLY A 78 -8.58 1.42 -14.41
C GLY A 78 -9.55 0.63 -13.53
N VAL A 79 -10.17 -0.41 -14.09
CA VAL A 79 -10.91 -1.42 -13.35
C VAL A 79 -9.93 -2.51 -12.97
N GLY A 80 -9.57 -2.56 -11.69
CA GLY A 80 -8.64 -3.54 -11.17
C GLY A 80 -9.30 -4.86 -10.79
N ARG A 81 -8.48 -5.88 -10.53
CA ARG A 81 -8.96 -7.24 -10.16
C ARG A 81 -9.88 -7.26 -8.93
N PHE A 82 -9.68 -6.33 -7.99
CA PHE A 82 -10.46 -6.24 -6.75
C PHE A 82 -11.61 -5.23 -6.81
N THR A 83 -11.72 -4.49 -7.91
CA THR A 83 -12.74 -3.45 -8.10
C THR A 83 -13.72 -3.78 -9.23
N GLU A 84 -13.50 -4.91 -9.93
CA GLU A 84 -14.42 -5.42 -10.93
C GLU A 84 -15.80 -5.67 -10.29
N GLY A 85 -16.81 -4.94 -10.76
CA GLY A 85 -18.18 -4.98 -10.22
C GLY A 85 -18.42 -4.17 -8.94
N SER A 86 -17.37 -3.58 -8.32
CA SER A 86 -17.51 -2.76 -7.12
C SER A 86 -17.63 -1.27 -7.43
N PHE A 87 -17.04 -0.82 -8.53
CA PHE A 87 -17.14 0.57 -8.98
C PHE A 87 -17.87 0.65 -10.33
N GLU A 88 -18.77 1.63 -10.47
CA GLU A 88 -19.40 1.96 -11.76
C GLU A 88 -18.43 2.64 -12.74
N ARG A 89 -17.29 3.13 -12.22
CA ARG A 89 -16.24 3.89 -12.94
C ARG A 89 -14.87 3.27 -12.63
N SER A 90 -13.85 3.73 -13.34
CA SER A 90 -12.46 3.38 -13.00
C SER A 90 -12.10 3.81 -11.57
N GLU A 91 -11.10 3.13 -10.98
CA GLU A 91 -10.55 3.52 -9.67
C GLU A 91 -10.11 4.99 -9.68
N ALA A 92 -9.42 5.43 -10.74
CA ALA A 92 -8.94 6.80 -10.88
C ALA A 92 -10.07 7.84 -10.95
N GLU A 93 -11.17 7.53 -11.66
CA GLU A 93 -12.35 8.41 -11.72
C GLU A 93 -13.08 8.49 -10.38
N THR A 94 -13.14 7.37 -9.64
CA THR A 94 -13.70 7.32 -8.29
C THR A 94 -12.87 8.15 -7.32
N PHE A 95 -11.55 7.98 -7.32
CA PHE A 95 -10.63 8.73 -6.47
C PHE A 95 -10.63 10.22 -6.79
N ALA A 96 -10.68 10.58 -8.08
CA ALA A 96 -10.81 11.96 -8.51
C ALA A 96 -12.12 12.62 -8.04
N ALA A 97 -13.24 11.88 -8.01
CA ALA A 97 -14.49 12.38 -7.47
C ALA A 97 -14.37 12.71 -5.97
N ILE A 98 -13.77 11.81 -5.18
CA ILE A 98 -13.54 12.04 -3.76
C ILE A 98 -12.64 13.27 -3.52
N ALA A 99 -11.57 13.43 -4.31
CA ALA A 99 -10.69 14.58 -4.19
C ALA A 99 -11.42 15.91 -4.54
N ARG A 100 -12.30 15.92 -5.55
CA ARG A 100 -13.16 17.07 -5.86
C ARG A 100 -14.11 17.41 -4.72
N ASP A 101 -14.77 16.41 -4.15
CA ASP A 101 -15.67 16.57 -3.00
C ASP A 101 -14.91 17.10 -1.78
N ALA A 102 -13.63 16.76 -1.64
CA ALA A 102 -12.71 17.32 -0.65
C ALA A 102 -12.19 18.74 -1.01
N GLY A 103 -12.60 19.32 -2.14
CA GLY A 103 -12.27 20.70 -2.54
C GLY A 103 -11.03 20.87 -3.40
N VAL A 104 -10.45 19.78 -3.94
CA VAL A 104 -9.36 19.88 -4.92
C VAL A 104 -9.92 20.37 -6.26
N PRO A 105 -9.42 21.47 -6.85
CA PRO A 105 -9.90 21.97 -8.14
C PRO A 105 -9.74 20.95 -9.26
N ASP A 106 -10.72 20.86 -10.15
CA ASP A 106 -10.67 19.93 -11.30
C ASP A 106 -9.48 20.19 -12.24
N SER A 107 -9.04 21.45 -12.34
CA SER A 107 -7.84 21.84 -13.08
C SER A 107 -6.55 21.20 -12.58
N ASP A 108 -6.51 20.82 -11.30
CA ASP A 108 -5.34 20.32 -10.61
C ASP A 108 -5.40 18.78 -10.44
N ILE A 109 -6.41 18.14 -11.05
CA ILE A 109 -6.60 16.70 -11.06
C ILE A 109 -6.30 16.14 -12.46
N ILE A 110 -5.41 15.16 -12.53
CA ILE A 110 -5.09 14.41 -13.74
C ILE A 110 -5.54 12.96 -13.54
N ILE A 111 -6.24 12.39 -14.52
CA ILE A 111 -6.80 11.04 -14.45
C ILE A 111 -6.18 10.15 -15.52
N GLU A 112 -5.57 9.05 -15.11
CA GLU A 112 -5.15 7.92 -15.92
C GLU A 112 -6.06 6.73 -15.55
N LYS A 113 -6.90 6.25 -16.47
CA LYS A 113 -7.98 5.29 -16.17
C LYS A 113 -7.86 3.93 -16.87
N HIS A 114 -6.71 3.62 -17.42
CA HIS A 114 -6.53 2.42 -18.22
C HIS A 114 -5.64 1.37 -17.56
N ALA A 115 -4.84 1.76 -16.57
CA ALA A 115 -3.92 0.87 -15.88
C ALA A 115 -4.66 -0.21 -15.09
N THR A 116 -4.23 -1.47 -15.23
CA THR A 116 -4.81 -2.64 -14.55
C THR A 116 -3.90 -3.25 -13.48
N ASN A 117 -2.68 -2.71 -13.36
CA ASN A 117 -1.68 -3.15 -12.39
C ASN A 117 -0.69 -2.02 -12.08
N THR A 118 0.07 -2.19 -10.98
CA THR A 118 1.01 -1.17 -10.48
C THR A 118 2.06 -0.75 -11.52
N GLY A 119 2.56 -1.67 -12.34
CA GLY A 119 3.53 -1.34 -13.39
C GLY A 119 2.92 -0.49 -14.51
N GLU A 120 1.68 -0.76 -14.88
CA GLU A 120 0.92 0.06 -15.83
C GLU A 120 0.58 1.42 -15.26
N ASN A 121 0.19 1.52 -13.96
CA ASN A 121 0.01 2.81 -13.31
C ASN A 121 1.23 3.71 -13.53
N VAL A 122 2.42 3.18 -13.32
CA VAL A 122 3.68 3.93 -13.46
C VAL A 122 3.92 4.33 -14.92
N ARG A 123 3.87 3.38 -15.86
CA ARG A 123 4.19 3.64 -17.28
C ARG A 123 3.14 4.52 -17.97
N PHE A 124 1.85 4.29 -17.69
CA PHE A 124 0.77 5.05 -18.34
C PHE A 124 0.70 6.47 -17.78
N THR A 125 0.92 6.64 -16.47
CA THR A 125 1.04 7.97 -15.87
C THR A 125 2.22 8.75 -16.47
N HIS A 126 3.38 8.12 -16.58
CA HIS A 126 4.53 8.78 -17.22
C HIS A 126 4.18 9.26 -18.64
N LYS A 127 3.62 8.37 -19.45
CA LYS A 127 3.21 8.71 -20.84
C LYS A 127 2.21 9.87 -20.85
N LEU A 128 1.18 9.83 -20.00
CA LEU A 128 0.16 10.87 -19.91
C LEU A 128 0.75 12.23 -19.52
N LEU A 129 1.69 12.24 -18.56
CA LEU A 129 2.35 13.47 -18.13
C LEU A 129 3.19 14.08 -19.27
N ILE A 130 3.96 13.27 -19.99
CA ILE A 130 4.73 13.76 -21.17
C ILE A 130 3.79 14.32 -22.25
N GLU A 131 2.68 13.65 -22.56
CA GLU A 131 1.68 14.14 -23.53
C GLU A 131 1.06 15.48 -23.12
N ARG A 132 1.02 15.77 -21.82
CA ARG A 132 0.57 17.06 -21.26
C ARG A 132 1.69 18.10 -21.12
N GLY A 133 2.90 17.79 -21.52
CA GLY A 133 4.06 18.68 -21.37
C GLY A 133 4.57 18.81 -19.93
N LEU A 134 4.24 17.84 -19.05
CA LEU A 134 4.65 17.79 -17.66
C LEU A 134 5.80 16.81 -17.47
N SER A 135 6.85 17.22 -16.76
CA SER A 135 8.01 16.38 -16.46
C SER A 135 8.45 16.59 -15.00
N PRO A 136 7.68 16.05 -14.03
CA PRO A 136 8.00 16.21 -12.62
C PRO A 136 9.33 15.52 -12.28
N LYS A 137 10.13 16.18 -11.43
CA LYS A 137 11.42 15.66 -10.96
C LYS A 137 11.35 15.14 -9.53
N ARG A 138 10.34 15.55 -8.80
CA ARG A 138 10.04 15.08 -7.44
C ARG A 138 8.59 14.64 -7.37
N LEU A 139 8.33 13.38 -7.01
CA LEU A 139 6.99 12.84 -6.87
C LEU A 139 6.74 12.34 -5.45
N THR A 140 5.56 12.65 -4.93
CA THR A 140 5.02 12.02 -3.73
C THR A 140 4.05 10.92 -4.16
N LEU A 141 4.47 9.67 -4.01
CA LEU A 141 3.66 8.49 -4.32
C LEU A 141 2.76 8.17 -3.13
N VAL A 142 1.47 8.00 -3.36
CA VAL A 142 0.50 7.70 -2.31
C VAL A 142 -0.15 6.34 -2.58
N GLN A 143 -0.16 5.48 -1.56
CA GLN A 143 -0.74 4.15 -1.62
C GLN A 143 -1.13 3.66 -0.22
N LYS A 144 -1.70 2.46 -0.11
CA LYS A 144 -1.97 1.77 1.15
C LYS A 144 -0.67 1.50 1.93
N PRO A 145 -0.68 1.48 3.26
CA PRO A 145 0.55 1.34 4.07
C PRO A 145 1.40 0.14 3.69
N PHE A 146 0.82 -1.05 3.62
CA PHE A 146 1.52 -2.28 3.28
C PHE A 146 1.95 -2.39 1.81
N MET A 147 1.62 -1.41 0.98
CA MET A 147 2.06 -1.32 -0.41
C MET A 147 3.20 -0.32 -0.65
N GLU A 148 3.62 0.44 0.35
CA GLU A 148 4.64 1.49 0.16
C GLU A 148 5.92 0.95 -0.48
N LYS A 149 6.51 -0.11 0.09
CA LYS A 149 7.74 -0.72 -0.42
C LYS A 149 7.57 -1.28 -1.83
N ARG A 150 6.44 -1.92 -2.10
CA ARG A 150 6.11 -2.44 -3.43
C ARG A 150 5.94 -1.30 -4.44
N THR A 151 5.29 -0.22 -4.06
CA THR A 151 5.14 0.99 -4.89
C THR A 151 6.50 1.58 -5.22
N TYR A 152 7.36 1.75 -4.23
CA TYR A 152 8.74 2.22 -4.41
C TYR A 152 9.51 1.33 -5.38
N ALA A 153 9.53 0.02 -5.13
CA ALA A 153 10.29 -0.94 -5.94
C ALA A 153 9.79 -1.02 -7.39
N THR A 154 8.46 -0.95 -7.59
CA THR A 154 7.86 -0.94 -8.93
C THR A 154 8.15 0.37 -9.66
N PHE A 155 7.97 1.51 -9.01
CA PHE A 155 8.24 2.81 -9.60
C PHE A 155 9.71 2.91 -10.03
N SER A 156 10.64 2.60 -9.14
CA SER A 156 12.08 2.66 -9.40
C SER A 156 12.52 1.76 -10.56
N LYS A 157 11.76 0.71 -10.89
CA LYS A 157 12.02 -0.17 -12.03
C LYS A 157 11.35 0.28 -13.31
N GLN A 158 10.14 0.83 -13.22
CA GLN A 158 9.26 1.02 -14.37
C GLN A 158 9.20 2.48 -14.86
N TRP A 159 9.61 3.45 -14.03
CA TRP A 159 9.69 4.85 -14.46
C TRP A 159 10.87 5.02 -15.40
N PRO A 160 10.67 5.59 -16.61
CA PRO A 160 11.72 5.60 -17.64
C PRO A 160 12.90 6.54 -17.36
N GLU A 161 12.74 7.54 -16.50
CA GLU A 161 13.74 8.56 -16.22
C GLU A 161 14.54 8.23 -14.96
N GLU A 162 15.87 8.23 -15.04
CA GLU A 162 16.77 7.84 -13.93
C GLU A 162 16.90 8.90 -12.81
N SER A 163 16.58 10.17 -13.08
CA SER A 163 16.86 11.30 -12.18
C SER A 163 15.62 11.85 -11.47
N VAL A 164 14.67 10.98 -11.13
CA VAL A 164 13.45 11.38 -10.42
C VAL A 164 13.55 11.01 -8.96
N GLU A 165 13.34 12.00 -8.08
CA GLU A 165 13.26 11.79 -6.65
C GLU A 165 11.84 11.36 -6.25
N ILE A 166 11.72 10.32 -5.44
CA ILE A 166 10.42 9.83 -4.97
C ILE A 166 10.36 9.74 -3.47
N THR A 167 9.22 10.18 -2.94
CA THR A 167 8.78 9.91 -1.58
C THR A 167 7.54 9.03 -1.65
N VAL A 168 7.48 7.97 -0.88
CA VAL A 168 6.28 7.13 -0.77
C VAL A 168 5.65 7.35 0.60
N THR A 169 4.34 7.49 0.65
CA THR A 169 3.62 7.76 1.89
C THR A 169 2.24 7.12 1.89
N SER A 170 1.75 6.87 3.10
CA SER A 170 0.40 6.42 3.41
C SER A 170 -0.11 7.11 4.67
N GLN A 171 -1.41 7.03 4.93
CA GLN A 171 -2.03 7.71 6.06
C GLN A 171 -1.74 7.02 7.40
N TRP A 172 -1.77 5.68 7.44
CA TRP A 172 -1.67 4.91 8.69
C TRP A 172 -0.29 4.32 8.87
N GLN A 173 0.29 4.54 10.07
CA GLN A 173 1.59 3.99 10.43
C GLN A 173 1.47 2.59 11.04
N ASN A 174 0.43 2.34 11.84
CA ASN A 174 0.22 1.08 12.54
C ASN A 174 -0.86 0.24 11.82
N TRP A 175 -0.68 -1.07 11.81
CA TRP A 175 -1.63 -1.98 11.19
C TRP A 175 -2.96 -2.06 11.93
N ASP A 176 -2.98 -1.91 13.25
CA ASP A 176 -4.18 -1.95 14.08
C ASP A 176 -5.09 -0.73 13.92
N ASP A 177 -4.57 0.38 13.44
CA ASP A 177 -5.35 1.56 13.07
C ASP A 177 -5.93 1.47 11.63
N TYR A 178 -5.44 0.54 10.81
CA TYR A 178 -5.76 0.48 9.39
C TYR A 178 -7.02 -0.32 9.08
N PHE A 179 -7.22 -1.48 9.70
CA PHE A 179 -8.37 -2.33 9.42
C PHE A 179 -9.66 -1.83 10.10
N ASN A 180 -10.79 -2.13 9.48
CA ASN A 180 -12.14 -1.79 9.94
C ASN A 180 -13.15 -2.85 9.46
N GLU A 181 -14.46 -2.57 9.53
CA GLU A 181 -15.50 -3.50 9.08
C GLU A 181 -15.47 -3.81 7.59
N GLU A 182 -15.06 -2.83 6.75
CA GLU A 182 -14.94 -2.99 5.29
C GLU A 182 -13.63 -3.66 4.87
N LEU A 183 -12.58 -3.48 5.69
CA LEU A 183 -11.24 -4.04 5.50
C LEU A 183 -10.86 -4.87 6.74
N PRO A 184 -11.44 -6.06 6.90
CA PRO A 184 -11.18 -6.90 8.06
C PRO A 184 -9.75 -7.44 8.06
N LEU A 185 -9.26 -7.78 9.27
CA LEU A 185 -7.86 -8.15 9.52
C LEU A 185 -7.35 -9.28 8.62
N ASP A 186 -8.14 -10.32 8.41
CA ASP A 186 -7.77 -11.46 7.56
C ASP A 186 -7.56 -11.05 6.09
N MET A 187 -8.43 -10.19 5.56
CA MET A 187 -8.28 -9.63 4.22
C MET A 187 -7.01 -8.78 4.12
N VAL A 188 -6.76 -7.93 5.10
CA VAL A 188 -5.57 -7.06 5.13
C VAL A 188 -4.29 -7.89 5.25
N LEU A 189 -4.28 -8.94 6.09
CA LEU A 189 -3.12 -9.82 6.23
C LEU A 189 -2.86 -10.64 4.96
N GLY A 190 -3.89 -11.15 4.30
CA GLY A 190 -3.75 -11.81 3.01
C GLY A 190 -3.14 -10.86 1.96
N ALA A 191 -3.61 -9.61 1.90
CA ALA A 191 -3.04 -8.60 1.00
C ALA A 191 -1.58 -8.24 1.33
N LEU A 192 -1.25 -8.06 2.61
CA LEU A 192 0.10 -7.81 3.11
C LEU A 192 1.06 -8.93 2.71
N ILE A 193 0.67 -10.18 2.93
CA ILE A 193 1.44 -11.38 2.57
C ILE A 193 1.65 -11.43 1.05
N ALA A 194 0.59 -11.24 0.28
CA ALA A 194 0.67 -11.25 -1.18
C ALA A 194 1.59 -10.14 -1.71
N ASP A 195 1.61 -8.98 -1.09
CA ASP A 195 2.49 -7.87 -1.50
C ASP A 195 3.95 -8.11 -1.07
N TYR A 196 4.18 -8.74 0.08
CA TYR A 196 5.52 -9.21 0.45
C TYR A 196 6.05 -10.27 -0.53
N GLU A 197 5.23 -11.24 -0.93
CA GLU A 197 5.61 -12.24 -1.94
C GLU A 197 6.00 -11.58 -3.28
N ARG A 198 5.32 -10.50 -3.67
CA ARG A 198 5.70 -9.71 -4.85
C ARG A 198 7.04 -9.01 -4.69
N ILE A 199 7.36 -8.47 -3.51
CA ILE A 199 8.70 -7.92 -3.23
C ILE A 199 9.77 -9.02 -3.42
N LYS A 200 9.49 -10.24 -2.99
CA LYS A 200 10.42 -11.37 -3.06
C LYS A 200 10.62 -11.92 -4.48
N PHE A 201 9.56 -12.01 -5.27
CA PHE A 201 9.57 -12.75 -6.52
C PHE A 201 9.55 -11.90 -7.81
N TYR A 202 9.05 -10.68 -7.75
CA TYR A 202 8.91 -9.82 -8.93
C TYR A 202 10.22 -9.22 -9.46
N PRO A 203 11.29 -9.03 -8.69
CA PRO A 203 12.57 -8.61 -9.24
C PRO A 203 13.12 -9.58 -10.29
N ALA A 204 13.04 -10.88 -10.05
CA ALA A 204 13.47 -11.90 -11.02
C ALA A 204 12.65 -11.89 -12.32
N GLN A 205 11.45 -11.32 -12.30
CA GLN A 205 10.57 -11.15 -13.47
C GLN A 205 10.74 -9.77 -14.16
N GLY A 206 11.62 -8.92 -13.62
CA GLY A 206 11.86 -7.59 -14.17
C GLY A 206 10.78 -6.55 -13.86
N PHE A 207 9.85 -6.82 -12.94
CA PHE A 207 8.76 -5.89 -12.60
C PHE A 207 9.14 -4.87 -11.54
N GLN A 208 10.14 -5.17 -10.71
CA GLN A 208 10.58 -4.36 -9.58
C GLN A 208 12.10 -4.34 -9.49
N ILE A 209 12.66 -3.34 -8.80
CA ILE A 209 14.04 -3.44 -8.32
C ILE A 209 14.12 -4.46 -7.17
N GLU A 210 15.30 -5.05 -6.97
CA GLU A 210 15.55 -5.90 -5.81
C GLU A 210 15.59 -5.06 -4.53
N MET A 211 14.92 -5.55 -3.49
CA MET A 211 14.90 -4.94 -2.16
C MET A 211 15.50 -5.93 -1.16
N PRO A 212 16.46 -5.52 -0.30
CA PRO A 212 17.00 -6.39 0.74
C PRO A 212 15.90 -6.86 1.69
N ILE A 213 15.82 -8.16 1.95
CA ILE A 213 14.88 -8.76 2.88
C ILE A 213 15.67 -9.32 4.08
N PRO A 214 15.51 -8.76 5.30
CA PRO A 214 16.11 -9.29 6.51
C PRO A 214 15.54 -10.66 6.87
N ASP A 215 16.35 -11.51 7.53
CA ASP A 215 15.94 -12.88 7.90
C ASP A 215 14.73 -12.92 8.85
N ASP A 216 14.64 -11.96 9.78
CA ASP A 216 13.52 -11.86 10.71
C ASP A 216 12.19 -11.53 10.03
N VAL A 217 12.23 -10.80 8.92
CA VAL A 217 11.05 -10.51 8.08
C VAL A 217 10.58 -11.77 7.36
N ASP A 218 11.50 -12.55 6.77
CA ASP A 218 11.12 -13.83 6.14
C ASP A 218 10.60 -14.84 7.18
N HIS A 219 11.18 -14.87 8.38
CA HIS A 219 10.66 -15.67 9.50
C HIS A 219 9.26 -15.24 9.93
N ALA A 220 8.98 -13.94 10.00
CA ALA A 220 7.66 -13.41 10.33
C ALA A 220 6.62 -13.80 9.26
N TYR A 221 6.97 -13.66 7.98
CA TYR A 221 6.15 -14.13 6.87
C TYR A 221 5.84 -15.63 6.97
N GLN A 222 6.85 -16.48 7.18
CA GLN A 222 6.63 -17.92 7.34
C GLN A 222 5.73 -18.26 8.54
N ALA A 223 5.85 -17.52 9.63
CA ALA A 223 4.99 -17.69 10.80
C ALA A 223 3.52 -17.35 10.50
N LEU A 224 3.26 -16.30 9.72
CA LEU A 224 1.89 -15.93 9.29
C LEU A 224 1.29 -16.97 8.34
N LYS A 225 2.07 -17.46 7.38
CA LYS A 225 1.65 -18.56 6.47
C LYS A 225 1.28 -19.83 7.24
N GLN A 226 2.06 -20.22 8.26
CA GLN A 226 1.76 -21.38 9.12
C GLN A 226 0.47 -21.22 9.94
N LEU A 227 0.03 -19.98 10.18
CA LEU A 227 -1.24 -19.69 10.86
C LEU A 227 -2.43 -19.66 9.89
N GLY A 228 -2.22 -19.91 8.59
CA GLY A 228 -3.28 -20.02 7.57
C GLY A 228 -3.64 -18.71 6.89
N PHE A 229 -2.85 -17.65 7.07
CA PHE A 229 -3.03 -16.43 6.28
C PHE A 229 -2.37 -16.60 4.89
N GLU A 230 -3.15 -16.34 3.82
CA GLU A 230 -2.73 -16.50 2.41
C GLU A 230 -3.01 -15.23 1.60
#